data_28df736a9592ba34ae4f5e62c9f3efc2
#
_entry.id   28df736a9592ba34ae4f5e62c9f3efc2
#
_cell.length_a   1.000
_cell.length_b   1.000
_cell.length_c   1.000
_cell.angle_alpha   90.00
_cell.angle_beta   90.00
_cell.angle_gamma   90.00
#
_symmetry.space_group_name_H-M   'P 1'
#
loop_
_entity.id
_entity.type
_entity.pdbx_description
1 polymer ?
#
loop_
_entity_poly.entity_id
_entity_poly.type
_entity_poly.pdbx_seq_one_letter_code
_entity_poly.pdbx_strand_id
1 'polypeptide(L)'
;YSSAASDVYKRQVWGIGCDATNSEAVEKVFRLKQRPDHKAMIVLVSSADEAARYVRDFPEIAYDLIEFSEKPLTIVYDHGVLLAPQLLGPDGSVGIRVTNEAFSNALCRRLRRPLVSTSANLSGQPAAAVFSDISEEILDGVDYVVDYRRDDMRRSTPSTVMKLSSDGEFKVLRP
;
A
#
# COMPACT_ATOMS: atom_id res chain seq x y z
N TYR A 1 -13.24 -26.34 -11.45
CA TYR A 1 -12.51 -25.07 -11.55
C TYR A 1 -11.31 -25.11 -10.62
N SER A 2 -10.14 -24.91 -11.19
CA SER A 2 -8.82 -25.08 -10.58
C SER A 2 -8.62 -24.24 -9.34
N SER A 3 -8.23 -24.87 -8.23
CA SER A 3 -7.91 -24.28 -6.93
C SER A 3 -6.64 -23.39 -6.95
N ALA A 4 -5.93 -23.30 -8.06
CA ALA A 4 -4.68 -22.53 -8.17
C ALA A 4 -4.88 -21.01 -8.15
N ALA A 5 -6.04 -20.50 -8.58
CA ALA A 5 -6.31 -19.07 -8.59
C ALA A 5 -6.60 -18.47 -7.20
N SER A 6 -6.94 -19.30 -6.20
CA SER A 6 -7.26 -18.81 -4.85
C SER A 6 -6.04 -18.57 -3.97
N ASP A 7 -4.87 -19.08 -4.32
CA ASP A 7 -3.67 -18.98 -3.49
C ASP A 7 -2.86 -17.69 -3.69
N VAL A 8 -3.03 -17.02 -4.82
CA VAL A 8 -2.30 -15.79 -5.15
C VAL A 8 -2.74 -14.59 -4.31
N TYR A 9 -3.98 -14.60 -3.78
CA TYR A 9 -4.57 -13.47 -3.06
C TYR A 9 -4.36 -13.48 -1.53
N LYS A 10 -3.58 -14.41 -1.00
CA LYS A 10 -3.52 -14.72 0.44
C LYS A 10 -2.43 -13.98 1.24
N ARG A 11 -1.89 -12.85 0.74
CA ARG A 11 -0.63 -12.30 1.30
C ARG A 11 -0.71 -10.86 1.75
N GLN A 12 -1.75 -10.46 2.48
CA GLN A 12 -1.78 -9.09 3.05
C GLN A 12 -1.89 -9.15 4.58
N VAL A 13 -1.08 -8.35 5.26
CA VAL A 13 -1.20 -8.05 6.69
C VAL A 13 -2.38 -7.07 6.89
N TRP A 14 -2.95 -7.07 8.07
CA TRP A 14 -3.92 -6.05 8.47
C TRP A 14 -3.30 -4.66 8.35
N GLY A 15 -4.06 -3.74 7.78
CA GLY A 15 -3.58 -2.40 7.45
C GLY A 15 -4.54 -1.30 7.86
N ILE A 16 -3.98 -0.12 8.03
CA ILE A 16 -4.71 1.14 8.16
C ILE A 16 -4.61 1.85 6.82
N GLY A 17 -5.70 2.44 6.37
CA GLY A 17 -5.76 3.21 5.13
C GLY A 17 -6.57 4.49 5.27
N CYS A 18 -6.31 5.42 4.38
CA CYS A 18 -7.09 6.64 4.19
C CYS A 18 -6.92 7.13 2.74
N ASP A 19 -7.64 8.17 2.34
CA ASP A 19 -7.43 8.84 1.05
C ASP A 19 -6.01 9.42 0.97
N ALA A 20 -5.19 8.93 0.05
CA ALA A 20 -3.81 9.34 -0.12
C ALA A 20 -3.66 10.77 -0.71
N THR A 21 -4.75 11.38 -1.18
CA THR A 21 -4.77 12.78 -1.64
C THR A 21 -5.14 13.77 -0.55
N ASN A 22 -5.64 13.28 0.61
CA ASN A 22 -6.07 14.09 1.73
C ASN A 22 -4.97 14.20 2.80
N SER A 23 -4.29 15.34 2.85
CA SER A 23 -3.19 15.61 3.76
C SER A 23 -3.59 15.48 5.25
N GLU A 24 -4.79 15.90 5.63
CA GLU A 24 -5.27 15.79 7.01
C GLU A 24 -5.52 14.34 7.42
N ALA A 25 -6.09 13.54 6.51
CA ALA A 25 -6.32 12.11 6.76
C ALA A 25 -4.99 11.35 6.87
N VAL A 26 -4.03 11.67 6.01
CA VAL A 26 -2.67 11.10 6.06
C VAL A 26 -1.99 11.44 7.38
N GLU A 27 -2.09 12.69 7.82
CA GLU A 27 -1.50 13.13 9.09
C GLU A 27 -2.13 12.42 10.30
N LYS A 28 -3.46 12.20 10.30
CA LYS A 28 -4.12 11.39 11.33
C LYS A 28 -3.54 9.97 11.42
N VAL A 29 -3.24 9.34 10.29
CA VAL A 29 -2.62 8.01 10.26
C VAL A 29 -1.19 8.05 10.83
N PHE A 30 -0.39 9.07 10.51
CA PHE A 30 0.95 9.24 11.09
C PHE A 30 0.88 9.38 12.60
N ARG A 31 -0.02 10.23 13.12
CA ARG A 31 -0.21 10.44 14.57
C ARG A 31 -0.68 9.16 15.25
N LEU A 32 -1.69 8.48 14.71
CA LEU A 32 -2.22 7.24 15.28
C LEU A 32 -1.13 6.16 15.40
N LYS A 33 -0.28 6.05 14.40
CA LYS A 33 0.84 5.09 14.39
C LYS A 33 2.04 5.55 15.21
N GLN A 34 2.06 6.77 15.72
CA GLN A 34 3.25 7.40 16.32
C GLN A 34 4.46 7.28 15.37
N ARG A 35 4.22 7.47 14.05
CA ARG A 35 5.20 7.24 13.00
C ARG A 35 5.96 8.53 12.70
N PRO A 36 7.30 8.49 12.66
CA PRO A 36 8.09 9.64 12.22
C PRO A 36 7.76 10.01 10.76
N ASP A 37 7.63 11.31 10.48
CA ASP A 37 7.24 11.85 9.17
C ASP A 37 8.15 11.44 8.00
N HIS A 38 9.40 11.08 8.28
CA HIS A 38 10.36 10.66 7.26
C HIS A 38 10.19 9.21 6.78
N LYS A 39 9.30 8.42 7.42
CA LYS A 39 9.01 7.05 6.97
C LYS A 39 7.76 7.05 6.09
N ALA A 40 7.95 7.18 4.77
CA ALA A 40 6.87 7.12 3.80
C ALA A 40 6.00 5.86 3.95
N MET A 41 4.71 6.00 3.63
CA MET A 41 3.75 4.89 3.58
C MET A 41 3.48 4.53 2.12
N ILE A 42 3.00 3.30 1.90
CA ILE A 42 2.68 2.81 0.56
C ILE A 42 1.31 3.36 0.12
N VAL A 43 1.20 3.67 -1.16
CA VAL A 43 -0.04 4.06 -1.81
C VAL A 43 -0.58 2.87 -2.59
N LEU A 44 -1.85 2.49 -2.39
CA LEU A 44 -2.56 1.48 -3.16
C LEU A 44 -3.39 2.14 -4.24
N VAL A 45 -3.39 1.50 -5.41
CA VAL A 45 -4.21 1.86 -6.57
C VAL A 45 -4.81 0.59 -7.19
N SER A 46 -5.85 0.73 -8.00
CA SER A 46 -6.58 -0.39 -8.59
C SER A 46 -5.98 -0.90 -9.91
N SER A 47 -5.14 -0.12 -10.57
CA SER A 47 -4.53 -0.47 -11.87
C SER A 47 -3.23 0.27 -12.12
N ALA A 48 -2.45 -0.18 -13.11
CA ALA A 48 -1.24 0.51 -13.57
C ALA A 48 -1.56 1.90 -14.17
N ASP A 49 -2.67 2.03 -14.89
CA ASP A 49 -3.14 3.32 -15.43
C ASP A 49 -3.45 4.32 -14.30
N GLU A 50 -4.02 3.82 -13.19
CA GLU A 50 -4.23 4.67 -12.02
C GLU A 50 -2.90 5.08 -11.38
N ALA A 51 -1.92 4.15 -11.28
CA ALA A 51 -0.57 4.47 -10.78
C ALA A 51 0.10 5.57 -11.61
N ALA A 52 -0.01 5.50 -12.94
CA ALA A 52 0.57 6.46 -13.87
C ALA A 52 0.05 7.91 -13.63
N ARG A 53 -1.14 8.08 -13.08
CA ARG A 53 -1.70 9.41 -12.76
C ARG A 53 -0.99 10.09 -11.58
N TYR A 54 -0.34 9.31 -10.72
CA TYR A 54 0.30 9.78 -9.50
C TYR A 54 1.83 9.81 -9.58
N VAL A 55 2.38 9.55 -10.77
CA VAL A 55 3.83 9.56 -11.01
C VAL A 55 4.12 10.44 -12.24
N ARG A 56 5.02 11.40 -12.08
CA ARG A 56 5.55 12.14 -13.22
C ARG A 56 6.52 11.24 -14.00
N ASP A 57 6.43 11.25 -15.32
CA ASP A 57 7.29 10.46 -16.21
C ASP A 57 7.25 8.95 -15.85
N PHE A 58 6.02 8.41 -15.80
CA PHE A 58 5.77 7.01 -15.48
C PHE A 58 6.46 6.10 -16.51
N PRO A 59 7.41 5.23 -16.06
CA PRO A 59 8.16 4.38 -17.00
C PRO A 59 7.28 3.30 -17.64
N GLU A 60 7.34 3.13 -18.96
CA GLU A 60 6.52 2.13 -19.66
C GLU A 60 6.77 0.70 -19.15
N ILE A 61 8.02 0.36 -18.81
CA ILE A 61 8.37 -0.95 -18.25
C ILE A 61 7.60 -1.27 -16.94
N ALA A 62 7.07 -0.26 -16.25
CA ALA A 62 6.28 -0.47 -15.05
C ALA A 62 4.99 -1.25 -15.33
N TYR A 63 4.38 -1.09 -16.51
CA TYR A 63 3.21 -1.87 -16.92
C TYR A 63 3.53 -3.36 -16.94
N ASP A 64 4.62 -3.75 -17.58
CA ASP A 64 5.05 -5.15 -17.66
C ASP A 64 5.41 -5.71 -16.29
N LEU A 65 6.15 -4.94 -15.49
CA LEU A 65 6.52 -5.35 -14.12
C LEU A 65 5.30 -5.59 -13.24
N ILE A 66 4.26 -4.77 -13.37
CA ILE A 66 3.01 -4.92 -12.62
C ILE A 66 2.21 -6.12 -13.14
N GLU A 67 2.08 -6.26 -14.46
CA GLU A 67 1.28 -7.32 -15.09
C GLU A 67 1.86 -8.72 -14.84
N PHE A 68 3.17 -8.87 -15.00
CA PHE A 68 3.85 -10.17 -14.87
C PHE A 68 4.32 -10.49 -13.44
N SER A 69 4.03 -9.64 -12.47
CA SER A 69 4.42 -9.90 -11.08
C SER A 69 3.52 -10.98 -10.45
N GLU A 70 4.11 -12.12 -10.13
CA GLU A 70 3.43 -13.22 -9.42
C GLU A 70 3.18 -12.91 -7.93
N LYS A 71 3.97 -12.00 -7.36
CA LYS A 71 3.89 -11.61 -5.94
C LYS A 71 3.45 -10.15 -5.83
N PRO A 72 2.85 -9.74 -4.68
CA PRO A 72 2.57 -8.34 -4.45
C PRO A 72 3.83 -7.48 -4.61
N LEU A 73 3.80 -6.57 -5.58
CA LEU A 73 4.92 -5.71 -5.92
C LEU A 73 4.61 -4.26 -5.53
N THR A 74 5.53 -3.66 -4.78
CA THR A 74 5.56 -2.23 -4.51
C THR A 74 6.69 -1.62 -5.31
N ILE A 75 6.39 -0.65 -6.14
CA ILE A 75 7.39 0.09 -6.92
C ILE A 75 7.54 1.48 -6.31
N VAL A 76 8.77 1.85 -5.98
CA VAL A 76 9.15 3.21 -5.56
C VAL A 76 9.57 3.98 -6.79
N TYR A 77 8.77 4.97 -7.16
CA TYR A 77 9.01 5.88 -8.29
C TYR A 77 9.69 7.17 -7.83
N ASP A 78 10.43 7.81 -8.71
CA ASP A 78 11.24 9.00 -8.38
C ASP A 78 10.40 10.25 -8.06
N HIS A 79 9.26 10.44 -8.75
CA HIS A 79 8.50 11.68 -8.69
C HIS A 79 7.00 11.44 -8.52
N GLY A 80 6.54 11.41 -7.26
CA GLY A 80 5.11 11.38 -6.93
C GLY A 80 4.44 12.72 -7.18
N VAL A 81 3.21 12.69 -7.68
CA VAL A 81 2.38 13.88 -7.93
C VAL A 81 0.95 13.66 -7.46
N LEU A 82 0.21 14.74 -7.20
CA LEU A 82 -1.22 14.70 -6.82
C LEU A 82 -1.53 13.89 -5.54
N LEU A 83 -0.54 13.69 -4.69
CA LEU A 83 -0.63 12.97 -3.42
C LEU A 83 -0.36 13.94 -2.25
N ALA A 84 -0.78 13.54 -1.05
CA ALA A 84 -0.43 14.26 0.16
C ALA A 84 1.10 14.33 0.32
N PRO A 85 1.69 15.51 0.62
CA PRO A 85 3.14 15.70 0.69
C PRO A 85 3.84 14.74 1.66
N GLN A 86 3.17 14.35 2.75
CA GLN A 86 3.70 13.44 3.77
C GLN A 86 3.98 12.03 3.24
N LEU A 87 3.44 11.66 2.07
CA LEU A 87 3.66 10.36 1.43
C LEU A 87 4.89 10.34 0.53
N LEU A 88 5.45 11.51 0.23
CA LEU A 88 6.63 11.65 -0.61
C LEU A 88 7.90 11.54 0.22
N GLY A 89 8.89 10.85 -0.31
CA GLY A 89 10.24 10.87 0.24
C GLY A 89 10.91 12.26 0.12
N PRO A 90 12.04 12.49 0.81
CA PRO A 90 12.77 13.76 0.71
C PRO A 90 13.23 14.08 -0.72
N ASP A 91 13.39 13.05 -1.56
CA ASP A 91 13.74 13.14 -2.99
C ASP A 91 12.50 13.21 -3.91
N GLY A 92 11.30 13.31 -3.34
CA GLY A 92 10.04 13.31 -4.07
C GLY A 92 9.56 11.91 -4.48
N SER A 93 10.26 10.85 -4.07
CA SER A 93 9.89 9.47 -4.39
C SER A 93 8.61 9.03 -3.68
N VAL A 94 7.91 8.06 -4.28
CA VAL A 94 6.69 7.48 -3.71
C VAL A 94 6.60 5.99 -3.99
N GLY A 95 6.22 5.20 -2.99
CA GLY A 95 5.96 3.78 -3.13
C GLY A 95 4.50 3.52 -3.51
N ILE A 96 4.25 2.99 -4.70
CA ILE A 96 2.91 2.65 -5.17
C ILE A 96 2.81 1.14 -5.41
N ARG A 97 1.66 0.57 -5.05
CA ARG A 97 1.31 -0.82 -5.33
C ARG A 97 -0.04 -0.90 -6.01
N VAL A 98 -0.09 -1.58 -7.13
CA VAL A 98 -1.37 -2.03 -7.70
C VAL A 98 -1.85 -3.22 -6.86
N THR A 99 -3.03 -3.08 -6.27
CA THR A 99 -3.59 -4.15 -5.45
C THR A 99 -4.47 -5.08 -6.27
N ASN A 100 -4.17 -6.38 -6.20
CA ASN A 100 -4.99 -7.45 -6.79
C ASN A 100 -5.92 -8.10 -5.75
N GLU A 101 -5.87 -7.66 -4.48
CA GLU A 101 -6.78 -8.13 -3.47
C GLU A 101 -8.18 -7.53 -3.72
N ALA A 102 -9.20 -8.41 -3.75
CA ALA A 102 -10.53 -8.07 -4.24
C ALA A 102 -11.18 -6.89 -3.49
N PHE A 103 -11.09 -6.86 -2.16
CA PHE A 103 -11.69 -5.81 -1.34
C PHE A 103 -10.96 -4.47 -1.56
N SER A 104 -9.65 -4.45 -1.42
CA SER A 104 -8.83 -3.23 -1.57
C SER A 104 -8.92 -2.66 -2.98
N ASN A 105 -8.94 -3.53 -4.00
CA ASN A 105 -9.11 -3.11 -5.39
C ASN A 105 -10.49 -2.49 -5.62
N ALA A 106 -11.56 -3.15 -5.14
CA ALA A 106 -12.92 -2.62 -5.23
C ALA A 106 -13.06 -1.28 -4.49
N LEU A 107 -12.38 -1.13 -3.35
CA LEU A 107 -12.40 0.11 -2.58
C LEU A 107 -11.73 1.26 -3.35
N CYS A 108 -10.52 1.06 -3.91
CA CYS A 108 -9.85 2.05 -4.76
C CYS A 108 -10.73 2.46 -5.93
N ARG A 109 -11.35 1.49 -6.64
CA ARG A 109 -12.23 1.76 -7.78
C ARG A 109 -13.47 2.57 -7.39
N ARG A 110 -14.12 2.24 -6.26
CA ARG A 110 -15.34 2.92 -5.80
C ARG A 110 -15.07 4.32 -5.31
N LEU A 111 -13.98 4.51 -4.55
CA LEU A 111 -13.56 5.81 -4.08
C LEU A 111 -13.00 6.69 -5.20
N ARG A 112 -12.52 6.09 -6.29
CA ARG A 112 -11.80 6.78 -7.36
C ARG A 112 -10.62 7.61 -6.83
N ARG A 113 -9.99 7.11 -5.79
CA ARG A 113 -8.89 7.73 -5.06
C ARG A 113 -7.85 6.67 -4.68
N PRO A 114 -6.57 7.02 -4.69
CA PRO A 114 -5.54 6.14 -4.16
C PRO A 114 -5.67 6.07 -2.65
N LEU A 115 -5.35 4.92 -2.07
CA LEU A 115 -5.42 4.70 -0.63
C LEU A 115 -4.02 4.64 -0.03
N VAL A 116 -3.83 5.30 1.10
CA VAL A 116 -2.69 4.97 1.96
C VAL A 116 -2.85 3.54 2.46
N SER A 117 -1.76 2.79 2.49
CA SER A 117 -1.70 1.47 3.10
C SER A 117 -0.46 1.34 3.97
N THR A 118 -0.70 1.10 5.24
CA THR A 118 0.35 0.83 6.23
C THR A 118 -0.12 -0.26 7.19
N SER A 119 0.79 -1.00 7.81
CA SER A 119 0.43 -2.06 8.76
C SER A 119 -0.33 -1.53 9.98
N ALA A 120 -1.31 -2.30 10.48
CA ALA A 120 -2.15 -1.94 11.63
C ALA A 120 -1.42 -2.18 12.96
N ASN A 121 -0.34 -1.43 13.21
CA ASN A 121 0.47 -1.47 14.43
C ASN A 121 1.08 -0.10 14.72
N LEU A 122 1.43 0.15 15.96
CA LEU A 122 2.25 1.31 16.34
C LEU A 122 3.65 1.18 15.72
N SER A 123 4.27 2.31 15.43
CA SER A 123 5.61 2.32 14.82
C SER A 123 6.62 1.63 15.73
N GLY A 124 7.43 0.74 15.15
CA GLY A 124 8.41 -0.06 15.90
C GLY A 124 7.87 -1.35 16.52
N GLN A 125 6.56 -1.55 16.56
CA GLN A 125 5.96 -2.81 16.99
C GLN A 125 5.80 -3.79 15.82
N PRO A 126 5.67 -5.11 16.07
CA PRO A 126 5.38 -6.09 15.04
C PRO A 126 4.05 -5.79 14.34
N ALA A 127 3.99 -6.04 13.01
CA ALA A 127 2.74 -5.94 12.28
C ALA A 127 1.74 -7.02 12.74
N ALA A 128 0.46 -6.66 12.84
CA ALA A 128 -0.61 -7.59 13.18
C ALA A 128 -0.74 -8.68 12.11
N ALA A 129 -0.45 -9.92 12.49
CA ALA A 129 -0.55 -11.05 11.58
C ALA A 129 -2.00 -11.50 11.38
N VAL A 130 -2.83 -11.38 12.41
CA VAL A 130 -4.27 -11.67 12.44
C VAL A 130 -5.02 -10.50 13.06
N PHE A 131 -6.34 -10.45 12.88
CA PHE A 131 -7.15 -9.32 13.38
C PHE A 131 -7.03 -9.12 14.89
N SER A 132 -7.01 -10.20 15.67
CA SER A 132 -6.89 -10.16 17.11
C SER A 132 -5.55 -9.63 17.64
N ASP A 133 -4.53 -9.53 16.78
CA ASP A 133 -3.22 -8.94 17.15
C ASP A 133 -3.23 -7.40 17.04
N ILE A 134 -4.28 -6.80 16.49
CA ILE A 134 -4.40 -5.35 16.40
C ILE A 134 -4.70 -4.79 17.78
N SER A 135 -3.88 -3.84 18.25
CA SER A 135 -4.08 -3.21 19.55
C SER A 135 -5.37 -2.38 19.59
N GLU A 136 -5.99 -2.31 20.78
CA GLU A 136 -7.18 -1.48 21.02
C GLU A 136 -6.92 -0.01 20.65
N GLU A 137 -5.73 0.51 20.95
CA GLU A 137 -5.34 1.88 20.58
C GLU A 137 -5.48 2.15 19.06
N ILE A 138 -5.13 1.17 18.22
CA ILE A 138 -5.30 1.28 16.76
C ILE A 138 -6.77 1.17 16.39
N LEU A 139 -7.52 0.23 16.99
CA LEU A 139 -8.95 0.02 16.67
C LEU A 139 -9.80 1.22 17.06
N ASP A 140 -9.53 1.83 18.21
CA ASP A 140 -10.25 3.00 18.72
C ASP A 140 -9.84 4.29 18.01
N GLY A 141 -8.64 4.33 17.44
CA GLY A 141 -8.10 5.50 16.75
C GLY A 141 -8.50 5.64 15.29
N VAL A 142 -9.17 4.65 14.69
CA VAL A 142 -9.68 4.72 13.31
C VAL A 142 -11.17 5.08 13.28
N ASP A 143 -11.60 5.78 12.23
CA ASP A 143 -13.01 6.17 12.08
C ASP A 143 -13.92 4.96 11.75
N TYR A 144 -13.37 3.91 11.15
CA TYR A 144 -14.12 2.72 10.76
C TYR A 144 -13.25 1.46 10.72
N VAL A 145 -13.74 0.38 11.31
CA VAL A 145 -13.12 -0.95 11.28
C VAL A 145 -13.90 -1.85 10.33
N VAL A 146 -13.26 -2.25 9.23
CA VAL A 146 -13.90 -3.07 8.19
C VAL A 146 -14.24 -4.46 8.72
N ASP A 147 -15.49 -4.88 8.49
CA ASP A 147 -15.94 -6.24 8.81
C ASP A 147 -15.73 -7.19 7.61
N TYR A 148 -14.47 -7.54 7.39
CA TYR A 148 -14.07 -8.40 6.29
C TYR A 148 -12.92 -9.29 6.71
N ARG A 149 -13.11 -10.61 6.63
CA ARG A 149 -12.08 -11.64 6.89
C ARG A 149 -11.42 -11.55 8.28
N ARG A 150 -12.14 -11.10 9.31
CA ARG A 150 -11.58 -10.97 10.68
C ARG A 150 -11.18 -12.32 11.29
N ASP A 151 -11.78 -13.42 10.82
CA ASP A 151 -11.49 -14.77 11.28
C ASP A 151 -10.35 -15.45 10.49
N ASP A 152 -9.71 -14.70 9.56
CA ASP A 152 -8.61 -15.26 8.77
C ASP A 152 -7.33 -15.32 9.60
N MET A 153 -6.91 -16.53 9.94
CA MET A 153 -5.72 -16.83 10.75
C MET A 153 -4.45 -17.03 9.92
N ARG A 154 -4.51 -16.84 8.60
CA ARG A 154 -3.36 -17.05 7.72
C ARG A 154 -2.39 -15.90 7.85
N ARG A 155 -1.12 -16.23 8.08
CA ARG A 155 -0.03 -15.24 8.11
C ARG A 155 0.33 -14.83 6.69
N SER A 156 0.55 -13.54 6.51
CA SER A 156 0.98 -12.97 5.23
C SER A 156 2.47 -12.69 5.21
N THR A 157 3.04 -12.67 4.01
CA THR A 157 4.41 -12.22 3.78
C THR A 157 4.42 -10.79 3.21
N PRO A 158 5.38 -9.94 3.58
CA PRO A 158 5.53 -8.63 2.99
C PRO A 158 5.71 -8.69 1.47
N SER A 159 5.33 -7.61 0.78
CA SER A 159 5.55 -7.49 -0.67
C SER A 159 7.02 -7.32 -1.02
N THR A 160 7.39 -7.72 -2.23
CA THR A 160 8.62 -7.26 -2.87
C THR A 160 8.59 -5.74 -3.01
N VAL A 161 9.69 -5.08 -2.73
CA VAL A 161 9.85 -3.64 -2.94
C VAL A 161 11.01 -3.39 -3.89
N MET A 162 10.77 -2.66 -4.97
CA MET A 162 11.80 -2.25 -5.90
C MET A 162 11.75 -0.75 -6.14
N LYS A 163 12.88 -0.13 -6.39
CA LYS A 163 12.97 1.22 -6.93
C LYS A 163 13.03 1.13 -8.45
N LEU A 164 12.27 1.98 -9.13
CA LEU A 164 12.25 2.12 -10.58
C LEU A 164 12.40 3.60 -10.91
N SER A 165 13.50 3.95 -11.56
CA SER A 165 13.79 5.31 -11.99
C SER A 165 13.04 5.64 -13.29
N SER A 166 12.89 6.93 -13.56
CA SER A 166 12.19 7.43 -14.77
C SER A 166 12.87 7.02 -16.08
N ASP A 167 14.17 6.72 -16.06
CA ASP A 167 14.95 6.19 -17.19
C ASP A 167 14.82 4.67 -17.40
N GLY A 168 14.06 3.98 -16.52
CA GLY A 168 13.83 2.53 -16.56
C GLY A 168 14.84 1.69 -15.78
N GLU A 169 15.82 2.29 -15.12
CA GLU A 169 16.69 1.54 -14.22
C GLU A 169 15.93 1.06 -12.98
N PHE A 170 16.16 -0.17 -12.57
CA PHE A 170 15.50 -0.72 -11.38
C PHE A 170 16.47 -1.35 -10.40
N LYS A 171 16.10 -1.31 -9.11
CA LYS A 171 16.84 -1.94 -8.01
C LYS A 171 15.87 -2.59 -7.04
N VAL A 172 16.07 -3.86 -6.72
CA VAL A 172 15.30 -4.54 -5.67
C VAL A 172 15.79 -4.05 -4.30
N LEU A 173 14.88 -3.47 -3.52
CA LEU A 173 15.14 -2.96 -2.17
C LEU A 173 14.82 -4.02 -1.11
N ARG A 174 13.80 -4.85 -1.36
CA ARG A 174 13.39 -5.96 -0.53
C ARG A 174 12.75 -7.05 -1.40
N PRO A 175 13.25 -8.31 -1.38
CA PRO A 175 12.70 -9.44 -2.12
C PRO A 175 11.33 -9.92 -1.58
#